data_706da7c558703084ce11608b46dedaee
#
_entry.id   706da7c558703084ce11608b46dedaee
#
_cell.length_a   1.000
_cell.length_b   1.000
_cell.length_c   1.000
_cell.angle_alpha   90.00
_cell.angle_beta   90.00
_cell.angle_gamma   90.00
#
_symmetry.space_group_name_H-M   'P 1'
#
loop_
_entity.id
_entity.type
_entity.pdbx_description
1 polymer ?
#
loop_
_entity_poly.entity_id
_entity_poly.type
_entity_poly.pdbx_seq_one_letter_code
_entity_poly.pdbx_strand_id
1 'polypeptide(L)'
;MPDEIKCDVAIAGGGLAGGLIALALAEVRPELDVRLIESTPGIGGNHIWSFFDSDIEPGARWLVEPLICHHWSNYDVAFPSHRRTLQTGYNSIESERLDAAVRAKLGPDRIVAAQVSMIGSEIELSDGRTIAAGTIIDARGPADLSCLDLGWQKFLGQKLRIRGGHGLVRPIVMDATVLQNDGYRFIYCLPFDAETVFVEDTYYSDSPTLEVEALRQRIVAYAQLRGWQIEAVEREETGVLPVAMGGNFASYWSSGGSVAKAG
;
A
#
# COMPACT_ATOMS: atom_id res chain seq x y z
N MET A 1 10.67 -25.11 -26.31
CA MET A 1 9.34 -24.90 -25.71
C MET A 1 9.52 -23.86 -24.64
N PRO A 2 8.59 -22.93 -24.43
CA PRO A 2 8.70 -22.03 -23.31
C PRO A 2 8.81 -22.84 -22.02
N ASP A 3 9.63 -22.37 -21.07
CA ASP A 3 9.82 -23.08 -19.80
C ASP A 3 8.51 -23.01 -18.99
N GLU A 4 7.92 -24.16 -18.75
CA GLU A 4 6.74 -24.31 -17.89
C GLU A 4 7.18 -24.42 -16.42
N ILE A 5 6.70 -23.51 -15.59
CA ILE A 5 6.88 -23.56 -14.13
C ILE A 5 5.66 -24.25 -13.52
N LYS A 6 5.89 -25.28 -12.67
CA LYS A 6 4.82 -25.95 -11.92
C LYS A 6 4.91 -25.62 -10.45
N CYS A 7 3.77 -25.39 -9.80
CA CYS A 7 3.70 -25.13 -8.37
C CYS A 7 2.31 -25.47 -7.78
N ASP A 8 2.20 -25.45 -6.46
CA ASP A 8 0.92 -25.66 -5.79
C ASP A 8 0.07 -24.39 -5.79
N VAL A 9 0.71 -23.24 -5.51
CA VAL A 9 0.04 -21.94 -5.44
C VAL A 9 0.86 -20.89 -6.19
N ALA A 10 0.22 -20.19 -7.13
CA ALA A 10 0.79 -19.03 -7.82
C ALA A 10 0.06 -17.76 -7.38
N ILE A 11 0.82 -16.76 -6.90
CA ILE A 11 0.33 -15.46 -6.48
C ILE A 11 0.80 -14.44 -7.51
N ALA A 12 -0.11 -13.88 -8.28
CA ALA A 12 0.18 -12.85 -9.26
C ALA A 12 0.08 -11.46 -8.61
N GLY A 13 1.20 -10.77 -8.47
CA GLY A 13 1.33 -9.46 -7.82
C GLY A 13 1.97 -9.54 -6.44
N GLY A 14 3.11 -8.88 -6.29
CA GLY A 14 3.88 -8.78 -5.05
C GLY A 14 3.58 -7.51 -4.24
N GLY A 15 2.37 -6.95 -4.34
CA GLY A 15 1.93 -5.87 -3.47
C GLY A 15 1.75 -6.32 -2.02
N LEU A 16 1.16 -5.46 -1.16
CA LEU A 16 0.94 -5.80 0.25
C LEU A 16 0.14 -7.08 0.41
N ALA A 17 -0.98 -7.22 -0.31
CA ALA A 17 -1.84 -8.40 -0.22
C ALA A 17 -1.10 -9.68 -0.65
N GLY A 18 -0.46 -9.68 -1.83
CA GLY A 18 0.28 -10.83 -2.33
C GLY A 18 1.47 -11.19 -1.44
N GLY A 19 2.19 -10.20 -0.93
CA GLY A 19 3.29 -10.41 0.02
C GLY A 19 2.85 -11.03 1.34
N LEU A 20 1.76 -10.53 1.94
CA LEU A 20 1.20 -11.10 3.17
C LEU A 20 0.68 -12.54 2.97
N ILE A 21 0.00 -12.79 1.86
CA ILE A 21 -0.46 -14.15 1.53
C ILE A 21 0.73 -15.11 1.37
N ALA A 22 1.77 -14.67 0.67
CA ALA A 22 2.98 -15.48 0.48
C ALA A 22 3.67 -15.81 1.80
N LEU A 23 3.81 -14.82 2.70
CA LEU A 23 4.35 -15.01 4.05
C LEU A 23 3.49 -15.97 4.87
N ALA A 24 2.17 -15.79 4.85
CA ALA A 24 1.24 -16.63 5.59
C ALA A 24 1.29 -18.08 5.13
N LEU A 25 1.24 -18.32 3.82
CA LEU A 25 1.34 -19.68 3.27
C LEU A 25 2.68 -20.32 3.58
N ALA A 26 3.78 -19.60 3.45
CA ALA A 26 5.10 -20.13 3.74
C ALA A 26 5.32 -20.45 5.24
N GLU A 27 4.56 -19.86 6.14
CA GLU A 27 4.59 -20.18 7.58
C GLU A 27 3.65 -21.31 7.93
N VAL A 28 2.39 -21.26 7.46
CA VAL A 28 1.31 -22.16 7.91
C VAL A 28 1.26 -23.45 7.08
N ARG A 29 1.73 -23.39 5.83
CA ARG A 29 1.71 -24.50 4.86
C ARG A 29 3.09 -24.63 4.17
N PRO A 30 4.16 -24.88 4.95
CA PRO A 30 5.53 -24.92 4.41
C PRO A 30 5.77 -26.03 3.37
N GLU A 31 4.90 -27.03 3.33
CA GLU A 31 4.94 -28.10 2.34
C GLU A 31 4.52 -27.67 0.93
N LEU A 32 3.82 -26.53 0.79
CA LEU A 32 3.37 -26.04 -0.52
C LEU A 32 4.50 -25.33 -1.27
N ASP A 33 4.62 -25.63 -2.56
CA ASP A 33 5.42 -24.82 -3.48
C ASP A 33 4.62 -23.57 -3.87
N VAL A 34 4.92 -22.45 -3.18
CA VAL A 34 4.30 -21.15 -3.42
C VAL A 34 5.20 -20.32 -4.32
N ARG A 35 4.68 -19.80 -5.43
CA ARG A 35 5.38 -18.88 -6.33
C ARG A 35 4.74 -17.52 -6.28
N LEU A 36 5.56 -16.47 -6.02
CA LEU A 36 5.15 -15.07 -6.08
C LEU A 36 5.68 -14.44 -7.37
N ILE A 37 4.79 -13.91 -8.18
CA ILE A 37 5.13 -13.27 -9.45
C ILE A 37 5.07 -11.75 -9.26
N GLU A 38 6.18 -11.05 -9.52
CA GLU A 38 6.27 -9.60 -9.43
C GLU A 38 7.06 -9.03 -10.59
N SER A 39 6.52 -7.99 -11.21
CA SER A 39 7.12 -7.34 -12.39
C SER A 39 8.17 -6.31 -12.04
N THR A 40 8.11 -5.74 -10.85
CA THR A 40 9.05 -4.73 -10.37
C THR A 40 10.21 -5.35 -9.58
N PRO A 41 11.36 -4.69 -9.49
CA PRO A 41 12.50 -5.20 -8.71
C PRO A 41 12.20 -5.38 -7.22
N GLY A 42 11.30 -4.58 -6.65
CA GLY A 42 10.94 -4.59 -5.23
C GLY A 42 9.53 -5.14 -4.99
N ILE A 43 9.39 -6.08 -4.05
CA ILE A 43 8.09 -6.53 -3.55
C ILE A 43 7.49 -5.41 -2.71
N GLY A 44 6.21 -5.11 -2.92
CA GLY A 44 5.52 -3.99 -2.26
C GLY A 44 5.67 -2.65 -2.97
N GLY A 45 6.47 -2.57 -4.04
CA GLY A 45 6.67 -1.33 -4.78
C GLY A 45 7.36 -0.25 -3.94
N ASN A 46 6.82 0.97 -3.97
CA ASN A 46 7.33 2.13 -3.23
C ASN A 46 6.19 2.72 -2.38
N HIS A 47 5.79 2.01 -1.32
CA HIS A 47 4.66 2.41 -0.48
C HIS A 47 4.99 2.40 1.00
N ILE A 48 4.30 3.27 1.75
CA ILE A 48 4.19 3.26 3.20
C ILE A 48 2.73 2.97 3.53
N TRP A 49 2.48 1.82 4.13
CA TRP A 49 1.13 1.45 4.55
C TRP A 49 0.96 1.74 6.03
N SER A 50 -0.09 2.47 6.37
CA SER A 50 -0.39 2.81 7.76
C SER A 50 -1.77 2.32 8.17
N PHE A 51 -1.89 1.87 9.42
CA PHE A 51 -3.09 1.23 9.94
C PHE A 51 -3.19 1.36 11.45
N PHE A 52 -4.39 1.18 11.97
CA PHE A 52 -4.64 1.19 13.42
C PHE A 52 -4.43 -0.19 14.03
N ASP A 53 -4.09 -0.23 15.33
CA ASP A 53 -4.01 -1.50 16.06
C ASP A 53 -5.31 -2.32 15.98
N SER A 54 -6.45 -1.62 15.88
CA SER A 54 -7.78 -2.23 15.74
C SER A 54 -8.05 -2.87 14.39
N ASP A 55 -7.26 -2.57 13.37
CA ASP A 55 -7.48 -3.10 12.02
C ASP A 55 -6.94 -4.52 11.87
N ILE A 56 -6.13 -4.96 12.85
CA ILE A 56 -5.52 -6.29 12.84
C ILE A 56 -6.19 -7.19 13.87
N GLU A 57 -6.84 -8.23 13.37
CA GLU A 57 -7.41 -9.27 14.23
C GLU A 57 -6.30 -9.92 15.07
N PRO A 58 -6.56 -10.25 16.35
CA PRO A 58 -5.55 -10.84 17.24
C PRO A 58 -4.85 -12.07 16.67
N GLY A 59 -5.59 -12.90 15.93
CA GLY A 59 -5.06 -14.11 15.27
C GLY A 59 -4.15 -13.84 14.09
N ALA A 60 -4.14 -12.62 13.53
CA ALA A 60 -3.30 -12.22 12.40
C ALA A 60 -2.07 -11.37 12.80
N ARG A 61 -1.95 -11.00 14.09
CA ARG A 61 -0.84 -10.15 14.56
C ARG A 61 0.54 -10.74 14.27
N TRP A 62 0.71 -12.04 14.41
CA TRP A 62 1.95 -12.73 14.13
C TRP A 62 2.50 -12.49 12.71
N LEU A 63 1.61 -12.26 11.75
CA LEU A 63 1.97 -12.00 10.35
C LEU A 63 2.40 -10.55 10.13
N VAL A 64 1.74 -9.60 10.77
CA VAL A 64 1.89 -8.15 10.50
C VAL A 64 2.91 -7.52 11.44
N GLU A 65 2.95 -7.91 12.70
CA GLU A 65 3.78 -7.29 13.76
C GLU A 65 5.28 -7.26 13.41
N PRO A 66 5.89 -8.32 12.79
CA PRO A 66 7.30 -8.28 12.38
C PRO A 66 7.61 -7.28 11.26
N LEU A 67 6.58 -6.81 10.54
CA LEU A 67 6.71 -5.87 9.43
C LEU A 67 6.62 -4.41 9.87
N ILE A 68 6.14 -4.13 11.08
CA ILE A 68 5.96 -2.76 11.59
C ILE A 68 7.32 -2.07 11.70
N CYS A 69 7.47 -0.94 11.03
CA CYS A 69 8.65 -0.08 11.07
C CYS A 69 8.49 1.02 12.11
N HIS A 70 7.29 1.56 12.24
CA HIS A 70 6.97 2.65 13.17
C HIS A 70 5.67 2.35 13.89
N HIS A 71 5.66 2.62 15.20
CA HIS A 71 4.49 2.45 16.06
C HIS A 71 4.32 3.66 16.99
N TRP A 72 3.09 4.12 17.13
CA TRP A 72 2.69 5.18 18.05
C TRP A 72 1.47 4.75 18.83
N SER A 73 1.48 4.94 20.14
CA SER A 73 0.37 4.54 21.04
C SER A 73 -0.88 5.43 20.91
N ASN A 74 -0.75 6.58 20.26
CA ASN A 74 -1.83 7.57 20.07
C ASN A 74 -1.51 8.47 18.90
N TYR A 75 -2.52 9.19 18.41
CA TYR A 75 -2.41 10.13 17.30
C TYR A 75 -3.35 11.33 17.47
N ASP A 76 -3.05 12.41 16.80
CA ASP A 76 -3.86 13.61 16.77
C ASP A 76 -4.71 13.69 15.50
N VAL A 77 -5.92 14.25 15.63
CA VAL A 77 -6.75 14.70 14.51
C VAL A 77 -7.04 16.19 14.65
N ALA A 78 -7.12 16.90 13.54
CA ALA A 78 -7.36 18.35 13.53
C ALA A 78 -8.40 18.71 12.47
N PHE A 79 -9.47 19.34 12.91
CA PHE A 79 -10.52 19.93 12.08
C PHE A 79 -10.66 21.42 12.41
N PRO A 80 -11.27 22.26 11.57
CA PRO A 80 -11.37 23.70 11.82
C PRO A 80 -11.88 24.09 13.20
N SER A 81 -12.88 23.36 13.73
CA SER A 81 -13.52 23.63 15.02
C SER A 81 -13.26 22.55 16.08
N HIS A 82 -12.42 21.56 15.78
CA HIS A 82 -12.22 20.42 16.71
C HIS A 82 -10.82 19.84 16.58
N ARG A 83 -10.18 19.62 17.73
CA ARG A 83 -8.89 18.90 17.80
C ARG A 83 -8.98 17.87 18.90
N ARG A 84 -8.39 16.69 18.66
CA ARG A 84 -8.45 15.59 19.61
C ARG A 84 -7.24 14.67 19.46
N THR A 85 -6.75 14.18 20.61
CA THR A 85 -5.83 13.03 20.64
C THR A 85 -6.64 11.76 20.88
N LEU A 86 -6.46 10.77 20.03
CA LEU A 86 -7.09 9.45 20.10
C LEU A 86 -6.08 8.44 20.66
N GLN A 87 -6.55 7.57 21.57
CA GLN A 87 -5.70 6.63 22.31
C GLN A 87 -5.64 5.24 21.64
N THR A 88 -5.83 5.18 20.35
CA THR A 88 -5.67 3.96 19.56
C THR A 88 -4.26 3.97 18.95
N GLY A 89 -3.57 2.83 19.02
CA GLY A 89 -2.24 2.70 18.38
C GLY A 89 -2.33 2.84 16.87
N TYR A 90 -1.28 3.39 16.29
CA TYR A 90 -1.13 3.60 14.86
C TYR A 90 0.23 3.09 14.41
N ASN A 91 0.28 2.44 13.27
CA ASN A 91 1.46 1.74 12.80
C ASN A 91 1.77 2.10 11.35
N SER A 92 3.03 1.94 10.94
CA SER A 92 3.43 2.01 9.53
C SER A 92 4.37 0.87 9.17
N ILE A 93 4.18 0.35 7.94
CA ILE A 93 5.04 -0.63 7.27
C ILE A 93 5.62 0.05 6.05
N GLU A 94 6.93 0.00 5.88
CA GLU A 94 7.60 0.40 4.64
C GLU A 94 7.74 -0.80 3.70
N SER A 95 7.59 -0.59 2.39
CA SER A 95 7.65 -1.66 1.38
C SER A 95 8.96 -2.43 1.41
N GLU A 96 10.08 -1.78 1.78
CA GLU A 96 11.39 -2.41 1.92
C GLU A 96 11.41 -3.48 3.03
N ARG A 97 10.62 -3.28 4.09
CA ARG A 97 10.48 -4.27 5.16
C ARG A 97 9.72 -5.50 4.68
N LEU A 98 8.64 -5.28 3.91
CA LEU A 98 7.89 -6.37 3.29
C LEU A 98 8.76 -7.15 2.30
N ASP A 99 9.49 -6.44 1.40
CA ASP A 99 10.39 -7.05 0.43
C ASP A 99 11.42 -7.96 1.11
N ALA A 100 12.11 -7.43 2.13
CA ALA A 100 13.11 -8.18 2.87
C ALA A 100 12.52 -9.43 3.55
N ALA A 101 11.34 -9.32 4.16
CA ALA A 101 10.68 -10.43 4.83
C ALA A 101 10.24 -11.52 3.84
N VAL A 102 9.62 -11.14 2.72
CA VAL A 102 9.17 -12.09 1.70
C VAL A 102 10.36 -12.80 1.06
N ARG A 103 11.42 -12.08 0.71
CA ARG A 103 12.63 -12.69 0.13
C ARG A 103 13.33 -13.63 1.08
N ALA A 104 13.43 -13.27 2.34
CA ALA A 104 14.03 -14.13 3.37
C ALA A 104 13.21 -15.42 3.57
N LYS A 105 11.88 -15.35 3.47
CA LYS A 105 10.98 -16.47 3.72
C LYS A 105 10.83 -17.41 2.52
N LEU A 106 10.66 -16.86 1.31
CA LEU A 106 10.46 -17.67 0.09
C LEU A 106 11.79 -18.14 -0.53
N GLY A 107 12.84 -17.33 -0.43
CA GLY A 107 14.07 -17.53 -1.20
C GLY A 107 13.92 -17.12 -2.67
N PRO A 108 15.05 -17.00 -3.40
CA PRO A 108 15.05 -16.46 -4.77
C PRO A 108 14.29 -17.35 -5.77
N ASP A 109 14.32 -18.66 -5.58
CA ASP A 109 13.75 -19.62 -6.53
C ASP A 109 12.21 -19.60 -6.58
N ARG A 110 11.56 -19.06 -5.53
CA ARG A 110 10.10 -18.95 -5.43
C ARG A 110 9.57 -17.59 -5.81
N ILE A 111 10.44 -16.64 -6.19
CA ILE A 111 10.06 -15.31 -6.65
C ILE A 111 10.32 -15.24 -8.15
N VAL A 112 9.26 -15.09 -8.92
CA VAL A 112 9.31 -15.02 -10.39
C VAL A 112 9.29 -13.56 -10.82
N ALA A 113 10.45 -13.05 -11.24
CA ALA A 113 10.55 -11.68 -11.77
C ALA A 113 10.01 -11.66 -13.21
N ALA A 114 8.74 -11.30 -13.37
CA ALA A 114 8.08 -11.20 -14.66
C ALA A 114 6.75 -10.45 -14.56
N GLN A 115 6.32 -9.90 -15.67
CA GLN A 115 4.99 -9.32 -15.81
C GLN A 115 3.99 -10.42 -16.23
N VAL A 116 2.87 -10.49 -15.54
CA VAL A 116 1.75 -11.36 -15.91
C VAL A 116 1.00 -10.72 -17.07
N SER A 117 0.89 -11.43 -18.19
CA SER A 117 0.14 -11.00 -19.38
C SER A 117 -1.31 -11.47 -19.32
N MET A 118 -1.54 -12.71 -18.90
CA MET A 118 -2.89 -13.28 -18.79
C MET A 118 -2.98 -14.25 -17.59
N ILE A 119 -4.15 -14.29 -16.98
CA ILE A 119 -4.54 -15.28 -15.98
C ILE A 119 -5.79 -16.01 -16.50
N GLY A 120 -5.64 -17.34 -16.67
CA GLY A 120 -6.71 -18.25 -17.06
C GLY A 120 -6.63 -19.53 -16.21
N SER A 121 -6.64 -20.69 -16.85
CA SER A 121 -6.30 -21.97 -16.19
C SER A 121 -4.82 -22.06 -15.78
N GLU A 122 -3.99 -21.22 -16.40
CA GLU A 122 -2.56 -21.03 -16.15
C GLU A 122 -2.29 -19.51 -16.14
N ILE A 123 -1.10 -19.13 -15.67
CA ILE A 123 -0.59 -17.77 -15.78
C ILE A 123 0.36 -17.71 -16.97
N GLU A 124 0.11 -16.79 -17.89
CA GLU A 124 1.02 -16.45 -18.97
C GLU A 124 1.86 -15.24 -18.59
N LEU A 125 3.16 -15.33 -18.80
CA LEU A 125 4.11 -14.24 -18.54
C LEU A 125 4.48 -13.52 -19.84
N SER A 126 4.83 -12.25 -19.75
CA SER A 126 5.18 -11.42 -20.91
C SER A 126 6.46 -11.88 -21.65
N ASP A 127 7.29 -12.69 -20.99
CA ASP A 127 8.50 -13.27 -21.57
C ASP A 127 8.27 -14.64 -22.25
N GLY A 128 7.02 -15.09 -22.31
CA GLY A 128 6.60 -16.33 -22.95
C GLY A 128 6.62 -17.57 -22.06
N ARG A 129 7.09 -17.48 -20.80
CA ARG A 129 6.96 -18.57 -19.83
C ARG A 129 5.50 -18.73 -19.39
N THR A 130 5.16 -19.91 -18.89
CA THR A 130 3.86 -20.22 -18.29
C THR A 130 4.01 -20.78 -16.90
N ILE A 131 3.00 -20.55 -16.05
CA ILE A 131 2.95 -21.13 -14.70
C ILE A 131 1.64 -21.92 -14.58
N ALA A 132 1.81 -23.24 -14.45
CA ALA A 132 0.72 -24.17 -14.14
C ALA A 132 0.65 -24.36 -12.61
N ALA A 133 -0.43 -23.93 -11.98
CA ALA A 133 -0.59 -23.98 -10.54
C ALA A 133 -1.87 -24.72 -10.14
N GLY A 134 -1.83 -25.42 -9.00
CA GLY A 134 -3.04 -26.01 -8.41
C GLY A 134 -4.07 -24.96 -7.98
N THR A 135 -3.59 -23.79 -7.55
CA THR A 135 -4.41 -22.63 -7.20
C THR A 135 -3.74 -21.34 -7.68
N ILE A 136 -4.53 -20.44 -8.24
CA ILE A 136 -4.07 -19.11 -8.66
C ILE A 136 -4.76 -18.04 -7.82
N ILE A 137 -3.98 -17.07 -7.32
CA ILE A 137 -4.45 -15.89 -6.59
C ILE A 137 -4.03 -14.67 -7.40
N ASP A 138 -5.00 -13.85 -7.84
CA ASP A 138 -4.74 -12.56 -8.48
C ASP A 138 -4.70 -11.46 -7.41
N ALA A 139 -3.49 -11.04 -7.08
CA ALA A 139 -3.19 -9.99 -6.11
C ALA A 139 -2.60 -8.72 -6.78
N ARG A 140 -2.84 -8.53 -8.09
CA ARG A 140 -2.35 -7.36 -8.84
C ARG A 140 -3.13 -6.07 -8.56
N GLY A 141 -4.13 -6.13 -7.69
CA GLY A 141 -5.09 -5.06 -7.45
C GLY A 141 -6.27 -5.10 -8.43
N PRO A 142 -7.17 -4.11 -8.38
CA PRO A 142 -8.38 -4.09 -9.18
C PRO A 142 -8.06 -3.91 -10.67
N ALA A 143 -8.43 -4.89 -11.50
CA ALA A 143 -8.17 -4.86 -12.95
C ALA A 143 -9.32 -4.21 -13.73
N ASP A 144 -10.53 -4.75 -13.63
CA ASP A 144 -11.73 -4.23 -14.30
C ASP A 144 -12.75 -3.74 -13.27
N LEU A 145 -12.94 -2.43 -13.25
CA LEU A 145 -13.86 -1.72 -12.36
C LEU A 145 -15.09 -1.19 -13.09
N SER A 146 -15.29 -1.56 -14.35
CA SER A 146 -16.36 -1.01 -15.23
C SER A 146 -17.78 -1.24 -14.72
N CYS A 147 -17.97 -2.23 -13.84
CA CYS A 147 -19.26 -2.52 -13.21
C CYS A 147 -19.50 -1.76 -11.91
N LEU A 148 -18.57 -0.89 -11.48
CA LEU A 148 -18.65 -0.12 -10.25
C LEU A 148 -18.73 1.38 -10.52
N ASP A 149 -19.45 2.09 -9.67
CA ASP A 149 -19.45 3.55 -9.61
C ASP A 149 -18.33 3.99 -8.68
N LEU A 150 -17.38 4.78 -9.19
CA LEU A 150 -16.15 5.08 -8.49
C LEU A 150 -16.01 6.56 -8.12
N GLY A 151 -15.58 6.81 -6.90
CA GLY A 151 -14.80 7.97 -6.51
C GLY A 151 -13.33 7.61 -6.41
N TRP A 152 -12.49 8.60 -6.12
CA TRP A 152 -11.03 8.41 -6.09
C TRP A 152 -10.43 9.07 -4.88
N GLN A 153 -9.66 8.30 -4.10
CA GLN A 153 -8.73 8.83 -3.12
C GLN A 153 -7.38 9.00 -3.79
N LYS A 154 -6.85 10.21 -3.74
CA LYS A 154 -5.60 10.56 -4.41
C LYS A 154 -4.64 11.19 -3.42
N PHE A 155 -3.36 10.87 -3.56
CA PHE A 155 -2.37 11.41 -2.66
C PHE A 155 -0.99 11.54 -3.28
N LEU A 156 -0.19 12.39 -2.65
CA LEU A 156 1.26 12.43 -2.74
C LEU A 156 1.82 12.51 -1.33
N GLY A 157 2.70 11.58 -1.02
CA GLY A 157 3.42 11.52 0.25
C GLY A 157 4.91 11.76 0.05
N GLN A 158 5.52 12.56 0.94
CA GLN A 158 6.96 12.82 0.94
C GLN A 158 7.56 12.55 2.33
N LYS A 159 8.63 11.77 2.38
CA LYS A 159 9.49 11.66 3.55
C LYS A 159 10.47 12.84 3.54
N LEU A 160 10.26 13.77 4.45
CA LEU A 160 10.98 15.03 4.54
C LEU A 160 11.99 14.98 5.69
N ARG A 161 13.23 15.42 5.42
CA ARG A 161 14.18 15.79 6.47
C ARG A 161 14.01 17.26 6.79
N ILE A 162 13.79 17.55 8.08
CA ILE A 162 13.53 18.91 8.59
C ILE A 162 14.72 19.39 9.41
N ARG A 163 15.33 20.47 8.97
CA ARG A 163 16.43 21.10 9.68
C ARG A 163 16.01 21.57 11.08
N GLY A 164 16.67 21.07 12.10
CA GLY A 164 16.35 21.39 13.50
C GLY A 164 15.14 20.66 14.06
N GLY A 165 14.59 19.70 13.29
CA GLY A 165 13.47 18.85 13.70
C GLY A 165 12.10 19.45 13.46
N HIS A 166 11.09 18.58 13.41
CA HIS A 166 9.67 18.95 13.14
C HIS A 166 8.84 19.15 14.42
N GLY A 167 9.33 18.74 15.58
CA GLY A 167 8.68 18.93 16.89
C GLY A 167 7.41 18.12 17.13
N LEU A 168 7.03 17.19 16.23
CA LEU A 168 5.92 16.27 16.45
C LEU A 168 6.35 15.15 17.40
N VAL A 169 5.47 14.81 18.35
CA VAL A 169 5.67 13.70 19.29
C VAL A 169 4.79 12.50 18.98
N ARG A 170 3.84 12.66 18.05
CA ARG A 170 2.91 11.64 17.58
C ARG A 170 2.39 11.99 16.19
N PRO A 171 1.80 11.01 15.46
CA PRO A 171 1.20 11.28 14.16
C PRO A 171 0.04 12.28 14.23
N ILE A 172 -0.14 13.01 13.15
CA ILE A 172 -1.40 13.67 12.82
C ILE A 172 -2.03 12.84 11.70
N VAL A 173 -3.10 12.12 12.03
CA VAL A 173 -3.78 11.19 11.10
C VAL A 173 -4.95 11.89 10.45
N MET A 174 -5.05 13.06 10.27
CA MET A 174 -6.03 13.87 9.55
C MET A 174 -5.98 15.32 10.01
N ASP A 175 -5.12 16.09 9.37
CA ASP A 175 -5.19 17.54 9.49
C ASP A 175 -6.09 18.10 8.37
N ALA A 176 -7.38 18.25 8.65
CA ALA A 176 -8.37 18.82 7.74
C ALA A 176 -8.52 20.33 7.92
N THR A 177 -7.58 21.02 8.60
CA THR A 177 -7.58 22.49 8.72
C THR A 177 -7.02 23.18 7.48
N VAL A 178 -6.57 22.41 6.50
CA VAL A 178 -6.07 22.89 5.21
C VAL A 178 -7.18 23.33 4.27
N LEU A 179 -6.85 24.14 3.27
CA LEU A 179 -7.82 24.55 2.24
C LEU A 179 -8.40 23.31 1.54
N GLN A 180 -9.72 23.29 1.42
CA GLN A 180 -10.46 22.24 0.76
C GLN A 180 -10.53 22.53 -0.74
N ASN A 181 -9.95 21.65 -1.57
CA ASN A 181 -9.92 21.76 -3.03
C ASN A 181 -10.41 20.45 -3.63
N ASP A 182 -11.25 20.48 -4.64
CA ASP A 182 -11.77 19.34 -5.41
C ASP A 182 -12.50 18.27 -4.59
N GLY A 183 -12.89 18.55 -3.37
CA GLY A 183 -13.52 17.62 -2.44
C GLY A 183 -12.85 17.65 -1.07
N TYR A 184 -12.99 16.57 -0.31
CA TYR A 184 -12.46 16.50 1.04
C TYR A 184 -10.95 16.25 1.02
N ARG A 185 -10.18 17.19 1.59
CA ARG A 185 -8.72 17.16 1.63
C ARG A 185 -8.20 17.23 3.06
N PHE A 186 -7.13 16.50 3.33
CA PHE A 186 -6.42 16.52 4.61
C PHE A 186 -4.95 16.10 4.46
N ILE A 187 -4.17 16.37 5.49
CA ILE A 187 -2.75 16.01 5.53
C ILE A 187 -2.51 14.95 6.61
N TYR A 188 -1.73 13.92 6.28
CA TYR A 188 -1.07 13.07 7.27
C TYR A 188 0.32 13.61 7.60
N CYS A 189 0.73 13.50 8.89
CA CYS A 189 2.10 13.73 9.31
C CYS A 189 2.53 12.58 10.21
N LEU A 190 3.51 11.79 9.78
CA LEU A 190 4.03 10.64 10.52
C LEU A 190 5.48 10.92 10.93
N PRO A 191 5.76 11.20 12.22
CA PRO A 191 7.10 11.46 12.71
C PRO A 191 7.89 10.17 12.83
N PHE A 192 8.78 9.88 11.88
CA PHE A 192 9.59 8.66 11.91
C PHE A 192 10.74 8.72 12.91
N ASP A 193 11.33 9.91 13.03
CA ASP A 193 12.32 10.24 14.08
C ASP A 193 12.22 11.75 14.41
N ALA A 194 13.21 12.31 15.10
CA ALA A 194 13.18 13.72 15.51
C ALA A 194 13.27 14.73 14.35
N GLU A 195 13.90 14.33 13.24
CA GLU A 195 14.16 15.19 12.08
C GLU A 195 13.41 14.74 10.82
N THR A 196 12.94 13.49 10.78
CA THR A 196 12.31 12.90 9.61
C THR A 196 10.82 12.74 9.83
N VAL A 197 10.02 13.34 8.95
CA VAL A 197 8.56 13.25 8.96
C VAL A 197 8.03 12.89 7.58
N PHE A 198 7.11 11.93 7.52
CA PHE A 198 6.35 11.67 6.30
C PHE A 198 5.13 12.57 6.29
N VAL A 199 4.99 13.35 5.22
CA VAL A 199 3.87 14.28 5.00
C VAL A 199 3.14 13.87 3.75
N GLU A 200 1.85 13.56 3.87
CA GLU A 200 1.02 13.14 2.76
C GLU A 200 -0.17 14.06 2.59
N ASP A 201 -0.31 14.62 1.39
CA ASP A 201 -1.48 15.40 0.97
C ASP A 201 -2.47 14.48 0.27
N THR A 202 -3.59 14.24 0.93
CA THR A 202 -4.63 13.30 0.49
C THR A 202 -5.94 14.03 0.25
N TYR A 203 -6.65 13.68 -0.83
CA TYR A 203 -7.97 14.24 -1.12
C TYR A 203 -8.83 13.26 -1.93
N TYR A 204 -10.15 13.44 -1.81
CA TYR A 204 -11.14 12.69 -2.58
C TYR A 204 -11.65 13.53 -3.75
N SER A 205 -11.92 12.91 -4.88
CA SER A 205 -12.54 13.55 -6.05
C SER A 205 -13.22 12.54 -6.97
N ASP A 206 -13.99 13.06 -7.94
CA ASP A 206 -14.70 12.25 -8.93
C ASP A 206 -13.82 11.84 -10.15
N SER A 207 -12.57 12.29 -10.20
CA SER A 207 -11.65 12.04 -11.31
C SER A 207 -10.37 11.34 -10.82
N PRO A 208 -9.82 10.37 -11.58
CA PRO A 208 -8.54 9.73 -11.27
C PRO A 208 -7.31 10.59 -11.59
N THR A 209 -7.48 11.75 -12.21
CA THR A 209 -6.37 12.63 -12.59
C THR A 209 -5.63 13.14 -11.36
N LEU A 210 -4.32 12.93 -11.28
CA LEU A 210 -3.46 13.36 -10.18
C LEU A 210 -2.52 14.48 -10.64
N GLU A 211 -2.63 15.65 -10.03
CA GLU A 211 -1.78 16.81 -10.30
C GLU A 211 -0.56 16.82 -9.35
N VAL A 212 0.43 15.99 -9.66
CA VAL A 212 1.60 15.74 -8.78
C VAL A 212 2.31 17.03 -8.37
N GLU A 213 2.57 17.93 -9.31
CA GLU A 213 3.29 19.18 -9.02
C GLU A 213 2.50 20.12 -8.09
N ALA A 214 1.19 20.16 -8.24
CA ALA A 214 0.34 20.93 -7.34
C ALA A 214 0.38 20.37 -5.91
N LEU A 215 0.43 19.05 -5.76
CA LEU A 215 0.55 18.40 -4.46
C LEU A 215 1.92 18.65 -3.81
N ARG A 216 3.01 18.61 -4.57
CA ARG A 216 4.34 18.99 -4.07
C ARG A 216 4.36 20.39 -3.50
N GLN A 217 3.78 21.35 -4.23
CA GLN A 217 3.68 22.75 -3.77
C GLN A 217 2.82 22.88 -2.50
N ARG A 218 1.73 22.11 -2.39
CA ARG A 218 0.88 22.09 -1.20
C ARG A 218 1.62 21.53 0.02
N ILE A 219 2.44 20.48 -0.12
CA ILE A 219 3.28 19.95 0.96
C ILE A 219 4.31 20.98 1.41
N VAL A 220 4.98 21.66 0.47
CA VAL A 220 5.93 22.73 0.79
C VAL A 220 5.23 23.86 1.55
N ALA A 221 4.06 24.29 1.09
CA ALA A 221 3.28 25.34 1.77
C ALA A 221 2.85 24.90 3.17
N TYR A 222 2.44 23.65 3.35
CA TYR A 222 2.11 23.11 4.66
C TYR A 222 3.31 23.08 5.60
N ALA A 223 4.47 22.65 5.13
CA ALA A 223 5.71 22.66 5.90
C ALA A 223 6.08 24.09 6.35
N GLN A 224 5.94 25.08 5.46
CA GLN A 224 6.16 26.49 5.78
C GLN A 224 5.20 26.99 6.87
N LEU A 225 3.91 26.66 6.79
CA LEU A 225 2.92 27.01 7.83
C LEU A 225 3.24 26.36 9.18
N ARG A 226 3.90 25.19 9.18
CA ARG A 226 4.38 24.52 10.39
C ARG A 226 5.69 25.11 10.92
N GLY A 227 6.32 26.04 10.20
CA GLY A 227 7.65 26.58 10.51
C GLY A 227 8.79 25.59 10.23
N TRP A 228 8.54 24.56 9.43
CA TRP A 228 9.54 23.55 9.09
C TRP A 228 10.41 24.01 7.93
N GLN A 229 11.72 23.85 8.08
CA GLN A 229 12.67 24.06 7.01
C GLN A 229 13.04 22.73 6.38
N ILE A 230 12.52 22.44 5.19
CA ILE A 230 12.83 21.22 4.44
C ILE A 230 14.30 21.28 4.03
N GLU A 231 15.08 20.30 4.44
CA GLU A 231 16.47 20.11 4.05
C GLU A 231 16.58 19.16 2.84
N ALA A 232 15.79 18.08 2.83
CA ALA A 232 15.77 17.11 1.77
C ALA A 232 14.38 16.43 1.67
N VAL A 233 14.04 15.96 0.46
CA VAL A 233 12.99 14.98 0.21
C VAL A 233 13.70 13.64 0.02
N GLU A 234 13.57 12.73 0.98
CA GLU A 234 14.25 11.43 0.98
C GLU A 234 13.50 10.36 0.19
N ARG A 235 12.18 10.48 0.13
CA ARG A 235 11.28 9.58 -0.57
C ARG A 235 10.05 10.35 -1.04
N GLU A 236 9.50 9.94 -2.16
CA GLU A 236 8.21 10.42 -2.65
C GLU A 236 7.40 9.23 -3.16
N GLU A 237 6.12 9.19 -2.83
CA GLU A 237 5.17 8.22 -3.35
C GLU A 237 3.87 8.89 -3.78
N THR A 238 3.16 8.27 -4.69
CA THR A 238 1.84 8.74 -5.16
C THR A 238 0.88 7.58 -5.25
N GLY A 239 -0.40 7.87 -5.08
CA GLY A 239 -1.46 6.89 -5.27
C GLY A 239 -2.74 7.51 -5.82
N VAL A 240 -3.45 6.70 -6.59
CA VAL A 240 -4.80 6.96 -7.09
C VAL A 240 -5.61 5.70 -6.80
N LEU A 241 -6.38 5.72 -5.73
CA LEU A 241 -7.09 4.57 -5.22
C LEU A 241 -8.57 4.67 -5.60
N PRO A 242 -9.14 3.66 -6.26
CA PRO A 242 -10.57 3.63 -6.52
C PRO A 242 -11.33 3.41 -5.23
N VAL A 243 -12.38 4.21 -5.02
CA VAL A 243 -13.33 4.09 -3.92
C VAL A 243 -14.68 3.70 -4.49
N ALA A 244 -15.12 2.48 -4.25
CA ALA A 244 -16.40 2.01 -4.75
C ALA A 244 -17.54 2.70 -4.00
N MET A 245 -18.26 3.58 -4.71
CA MET A 245 -19.41 4.32 -4.21
C MET A 245 -20.73 3.57 -4.43
N GLY A 246 -20.76 2.65 -5.41
CA GLY A 246 -21.91 1.86 -5.80
C GLY A 246 -21.59 0.89 -6.92
N GLY A 247 -22.62 0.32 -7.55
CA GLY A 247 -22.47 -0.55 -8.72
C GLY A 247 -22.84 -2.00 -8.48
N ASN A 248 -22.43 -2.89 -9.39
CA ASN A 248 -22.72 -4.31 -9.32
C ASN A 248 -21.56 -5.12 -8.73
N PHE A 249 -21.50 -5.22 -7.41
CA PHE A 249 -20.45 -5.96 -6.70
C PHE A 249 -20.48 -7.47 -7.00
N ALA A 250 -21.66 -8.05 -7.27
CA ALA A 250 -21.75 -9.47 -7.64
C ALA A 250 -21.04 -9.74 -8.97
N SER A 251 -21.22 -8.87 -9.97
CA SER A 251 -20.50 -8.93 -11.24
C SER A 251 -19.00 -8.74 -11.05
N TYR A 252 -18.57 -7.81 -10.21
CA TYR A 252 -17.15 -7.60 -9.90
C TYR A 252 -16.50 -8.87 -9.35
N TRP A 253 -17.09 -9.49 -8.33
CA TRP A 253 -16.52 -10.68 -7.71
C TRP A 253 -16.57 -11.92 -8.62
N SER A 254 -17.60 -12.04 -9.48
CA SER A 254 -17.73 -13.17 -10.40
C SER A 254 -16.87 -13.05 -11.67
N SER A 255 -16.36 -11.86 -12.01
CA SER A 255 -15.60 -11.64 -13.25
C SER A 255 -14.24 -12.38 -13.32
N GLY A 256 -13.72 -12.86 -12.22
CA GLY A 256 -12.47 -13.65 -12.15
C GLY A 256 -12.65 -15.15 -12.39
N GLY A 257 -13.89 -15.65 -12.58
CA GLY A 257 -14.14 -17.09 -12.70
C GLY A 257 -13.73 -17.85 -11.42
N SER A 258 -12.87 -18.86 -11.56
CA SER A 258 -12.33 -19.64 -10.43
C SER A 258 -11.07 -19.06 -9.79
N VAL A 259 -10.55 -17.95 -10.30
CA VAL A 259 -9.34 -17.29 -9.77
C VAL A 259 -9.72 -16.46 -8.54
N ALA A 260 -9.06 -16.70 -7.41
CA ALA A 260 -9.25 -15.92 -6.20
C ALA A 260 -8.65 -14.51 -6.39
N LYS A 261 -9.37 -13.48 -5.97
CA LYS A 261 -8.91 -12.08 -6.01
C LYS A 261 -8.47 -11.63 -4.62
N ALA A 262 -7.36 -10.88 -4.55
CA ALA A 262 -6.83 -10.31 -3.33
C ALA A 262 -6.23 -8.91 -3.61
N GLY A 263 -6.60 -7.92 -2.76
CA GLY A 263 -6.10 -6.54 -2.86
C GLY A 263 -7.08 -5.56 -3.43
#